data_ec9d5f5441dd24bcdcecafca238fc017
#
_entry.id   ec9d5f5441dd24bcdcecafca238fc017
#
_cell.length_a   1.000
_cell.length_b   1.000
_cell.length_c   1.000
_cell.angle_alpha   90.00
_cell.angle_beta   90.00
_cell.angle_gamma   90.00
#
_symmetry.space_group_name_H-M   'P 1'
#
loop_
_entity.id
_entity.type
_entity.pdbx_description
1 polymer ?
#
loop_
_entity_poly.entity_id
_entity_poly.type
_entity_poly.pdbx_seq_one_letter_code
_entity_poly.pdbx_strand_id
1 'polypeptide(L)'
;MAKIITRERHLTATRPETARIRELAQTQLSPIINEMIAAGPLRPGWLRKHFYYYSLAIVGFLREPFLAVPTVSSIRWVSINKRRRLLFLSSYHNTTDFYVREFLTGSTPVGVNFIFSNGQGFPNAPYLYQQGIRADPEGYMDVIHTYQGITDFWYAHDPDLTSDVINKNRNIRLGLFGTMNESKSQKWLELF
;
A
#
# COMPACT_ATOMS: atom_id res chain seq x y z
N MET A 1 -24.06 -20.94 -2.26
CA MET A 1 -22.64 -20.69 -2.55
C MET A 1 -21.96 -19.69 -1.59
N ALA A 2 -22.29 -19.70 -0.30
CA ALA A 2 -21.82 -18.67 0.65
C ALA A 2 -21.05 -19.25 1.85
N LYS A 3 -20.39 -20.40 1.74
CA LYS A 3 -19.86 -21.13 2.90
C LYS A 3 -18.33 -21.12 3.07
N ILE A 4 -17.56 -20.49 2.20
CA ILE A 4 -16.09 -20.54 2.26
C ILE A 4 -15.47 -19.31 2.96
N ILE A 5 -16.20 -18.21 3.07
CA ILE A 5 -15.70 -16.95 3.59
C ILE A 5 -15.64 -16.91 5.14
N THR A 6 -16.43 -17.73 5.81
CA THR A 6 -16.65 -17.62 7.25
C THR A 6 -15.55 -18.23 8.13
N ARG A 7 -14.73 -19.12 7.61
CA ARG A 7 -13.76 -19.88 8.43
C ARG A 7 -12.44 -19.14 8.67
N GLU A 8 -12.04 -18.24 7.78
CA GLU A 8 -10.81 -17.46 7.96
C GLU A 8 -11.00 -16.18 8.80
N ARG A 9 -12.21 -15.61 8.83
CA ARG A 9 -12.50 -14.43 9.66
C ARG A 9 -12.42 -14.71 11.18
N HIS A 10 -12.70 -15.93 11.60
CA HIS A 10 -12.61 -16.30 13.02
C HIS A 10 -11.19 -16.36 13.59
N LEU A 11 -10.18 -16.47 12.73
CA LEU A 11 -8.79 -16.54 13.16
C LEU A 11 -8.16 -15.16 13.39
N THR A 12 -8.73 -14.11 12.82
CA THR A 12 -8.19 -12.74 12.88
C THR A 12 -8.77 -11.90 14.02
N ALA A 13 -9.99 -12.18 14.44
CA ALA A 13 -10.73 -11.33 15.40
C ALA A 13 -10.36 -11.53 16.89
N THR A 14 -9.60 -12.55 17.26
CA THR A 14 -9.53 -13.01 18.67
C THR A 14 -8.14 -13.06 19.31
N ARG A 15 -7.09 -12.51 18.68
CA ARG A 15 -5.78 -12.44 19.33
C ARG A 15 -5.63 -11.11 20.06
N PRO A 16 -5.52 -11.10 21.41
CA PRO A 16 -5.25 -9.87 22.17
C PRO A 16 -3.95 -9.20 21.74
N GLU A 17 -3.00 -9.96 21.20
CA GLU A 17 -1.76 -9.49 20.60
C GLU A 17 -2.00 -8.61 19.36
N THR A 18 -2.96 -8.97 18.51
CA THR A 18 -3.31 -8.19 17.31
C THR A 18 -3.93 -6.84 17.66
N ALA A 19 -4.77 -6.78 18.70
CA ALA A 19 -5.35 -5.54 19.19
C ALA A 19 -4.26 -4.61 19.74
N ARG A 20 -3.30 -5.15 20.51
CA ARG A 20 -2.18 -4.40 21.04
C ARG A 20 -1.25 -3.87 19.95
N ILE A 21 -0.97 -4.68 18.91
CA ILE A 21 -0.15 -4.24 17.76
C ILE A 21 -0.87 -3.10 17.03
N ARG A 22 -2.19 -3.23 16.83
CA ARG A 22 -3.01 -2.19 16.19
C ARG A 22 -2.98 -0.88 16.98
N GLU A 23 -3.15 -0.94 18.29
CA GLU A 23 -3.08 0.21 19.18
C GLU A 23 -1.70 0.86 19.17
N LEU A 24 -0.63 0.09 19.30
CA LEU A 24 0.74 0.59 19.26
C LEU A 24 1.09 1.19 17.89
N ALA A 25 0.66 0.57 16.80
CA ALA A 25 0.87 1.12 15.45
C ALA A 25 0.15 2.47 15.29
N GLN A 26 -1.03 2.65 15.89
CA GLN A 26 -1.75 3.93 15.87
C GLN A 26 -1.05 5.00 16.73
N THR A 27 -0.46 4.63 17.86
CA THR A 27 0.27 5.59 18.73
C THR A 27 1.61 6.04 18.14
N GLN A 28 2.17 5.28 17.20
CA GLN A 28 3.41 5.64 16.48
C GLN A 28 3.18 6.54 15.26
N LEU A 29 1.94 6.88 14.95
CA LEU A 29 1.64 7.71 13.78
C LEU A 29 2.20 9.12 13.96
N SER A 30 3.05 9.52 13.04
CA SER A 30 3.40 10.92 12.84
C SER A 30 2.23 11.64 12.17
N PRO A 31 2.01 12.93 12.45
CA PRO A 31 0.96 13.69 11.77
C PRO A 31 1.20 13.84 10.26
N ILE A 32 2.42 13.63 9.79
CA ILE A 32 2.82 13.95 8.41
C ILE A 32 3.26 12.72 7.63
N ILE A 33 4.30 12.02 8.07
CA ILE A 33 4.84 10.83 7.39
C ILE A 33 4.77 9.63 8.32
N ASN A 34 4.31 8.52 7.76
CA ASN A 34 4.17 7.26 8.48
C ASN A 34 4.82 6.12 7.73
N GLU A 35 5.15 5.06 8.43
CA GLU A 35 5.67 3.82 7.88
C GLU A 35 4.75 2.65 8.22
N MET A 36 4.64 1.72 7.28
CA MET A 36 3.99 0.44 7.49
C MET A 36 4.96 -0.68 7.15
N ILE A 37 5.08 -1.62 8.07
CA ILE A 37 5.75 -2.90 7.86
C ILE A 37 4.73 -3.99 8.07
N ALA A 38 4.59 -4.90 7.09
CA ALA A 38 3.74 -6.07 7.21
C ALA A 38 4.46 -7.31 6.65
N ALA A 39 4.44 -8.40 7.40
CA ALA A 39 5.14 -9.63 7.04
C ALA A 39 4.21 -10.84 7.12
N GLY A 40 3.54 -11.16 6.01
CA GLY A 40 2.56 -12.24 5.91
C GLY A 40 3.06 -13.46 5.13
N PRO A 41 2.50 -14.65 5.39
CA PRO A 41 2.80 -15.84 4.61
C PRO A 41 2.16 -15.74 3.21
N LEU A 42 2.85 -16.28 2.21
CA LEU A 42 2.26 -16.48 0.88
C LEU A 42 1.43 -17.76 0.86
N ARG A 43 0.37 -17.78 0.05
CA ARG A 43 -0.44 -18.97 -0.16
C ARG A 43 0.43 -20.12 -0.68
N PRO A 44 0.23 -21.35 -0.20
CA PRO A 44 1.02 -22.49 -0.61
C PRO A 44 0.76 -22.84 -2.09
N GLY A 45 1.72 -23.53 -2.71
CA GLY A 45 1.65 -24.02 -4.08
C GLY A 45 2.73 -23.41 -4.98
N TRP A 46 3.36 -24.26 -5.79
CA TRP A 46 4.45 -23.83 -6.67
C TRP A 46 3.95 -22.88 -7.77
N LEU A 47 2.79 -23.16 -8.36
CA LEU A 47 2.14 -22.30 -9.37
C LEU A 47 1.86 -20.91 -8.82
N ARG A 48 1.32 -20.82 -7.59
CA ARG A 48 1.05 -19.54 -6.94
C ARG A 48 2.32 -18.73 -6.65
N LYS A 49 3.41 -19.40 -6.29
CA LYS A 49 4.70 -18.73 -6.11
C LYS A 49 5.22 -18.13 -7.40
N HIS A 50 5.14 -18.87 -8.50
CA HIS A 50 5.53 -18.34 -9.82
C HIS A 50 4.62 -17.20 -10.24
N PHE A 51 3.31 -17.36 -10.07
CA PHE A 51 2.34 -16.32 -10.37
C PHE A 51 2.62 -15.04 -9.58
N TYR A 52 2.88 -15.13 -8.30
CA TYR A 52 3.27 -14.00 -7.46
C TYR A 52 4.53 -13.28 -8.00
N TYR A 53 5.52 -14.04 -8.46
CA TYR A 53 6.72 -13.46 -9.08
C TYR A 53 6.42 -12.68 -10.34
N TYR A 54 5.64 -13.28 -11.23
CA TYR A 54 5.21 -12.61 -12.46
C TYR A 54 4.36 -11.38 -12.14
N SER A 55 3.53 -11.46 -11.12
CA SER A 55 2.75 -10.31 -10.64
C SER A 55 3.64 -9.14 -10.25
N LEU A 56 4.68 -9.38 -9.45
CA LEU A 56 5.62 -8.33 -9.06
C LEU A 56 6.38 -7.77 -10.25
N ALA A 57 6.82 -8.62 -11.18
CA ALA A 57 7.51 -8.18 -12.38
C ALA A 57 6.62 -7.31 -13.26
N ILE A 58 5.36 -7.72 -13.49
CA ILE A 58 4.38 -6.99 -14.28
C ILE A 58 4.07 -5.64 -13.63
N VAL A 59 3.77 -5.62 -12.33
CA VAL A 59 3.47 -4.37 -11.61
C VAL A 59 4.70 -3.47 -11.57
N GLY A 60 5.90 -4.03 -11.40
CA GLY A 60 7.15 -3.27 -11.47
C GLY A 60 7.43 -2.65 -12.83
N PHE A 61 7.01 -3.31 -13.92
CA PHE A 61 7.15 -2.80 -15.28
C PHE A 61 6.08 -1.75 -15.62
N LEU A 62 4.82 -1.99 -15.22
CA LEU A 62 3.66 -1.14 -15.54
C LEU A 62 3.40 -0.03 -14.50
N ARG A 63 4.28 0.21 -13.60
CA ARG A 63 4.24 1.12 -12.43
C ARG A 63 3.00 2.03 -12.29
N GLU A 64 2.86 3.02 -13.16
CA GLU A 64 1.87 4.09 -13.01
C GLU A 64 0.40 3.64 -13.04
N PRO A 65 -0.05 2.79 -13.99
CA PRO A 65 -1.47 2.42 -14.01
C PRO A 65 -1.90 1.52 -12.85
N PHE A 66 -0.94 0.88 -12.13
CA PHE A 66 -1.26 -0.08 -11.08
C PHE A 66 -0.99 0.40 -9.66
N LEU A 67 -0.23 1.47 -9.48
CA LEU A 67 0.25 1.94 -8.17
C LEU A 67 0.17 3.45 -8.01
N ALA A 68 -0.71 4.12 -8.73
CA ALA A 68 -0.92 5.56 -8.62
C ALA A 68 -1.65 5.92 -7.31
N VAL A 69 -0.93 5.83 -6.19
CA VAL A 69 -1.42 6.24 -4.87
C VAL A 69 -0.68 7.51 -4.46
N PRO A 70 -1.36 8.67 -4.46
CA PRO A 70 -0.72 9.98 -4.27
C PRO A 70 0.01 10.13 -2.92
N THR A 71 -0.52 9.52 -1.86
CA THR A 71 0.05 9.62 -0.51
C THR A 71 1.30 8.78 -0.29
N VAL A 72 1.64 7.91 -1.23
CA VAL A 72 2.79 7.01 -1.10
C VAL A 72 4.09 7.71 -1.47
N SER A 73 5.05 7.70 -0.55
CA SER A 73 6.43 8.10 -0.81
C SER A 73 7.28 6.95 -1.35
N SER A 74 7.13 5.76 -0.77
CA SER A 74 7.85 4.58 -1.24
C SER A 74 7.09 3.30 -0.91
N ILE A 75 7.22 2.31 -1.79
CA ILE A 75 6.70 0.95 -1.59
C ILE A 75 7.79 -0.05 -1.93
N ARG A 76 7.90 -1.09 -1.10
CA ARG A 76 8.79 -2.22 -1.34
C ARG A 76 8.08 -3.53 -1.03
N TRP A 77 8.17 -4.48 -1.94
CA TRP A 77 7.78 -5.87 -1.72
C TRP A 77 9.01 -6.75 -1.75
N VAL A 78 9.27 -7.45 -0.67
CA VAL A 78 10.43 -8.32 -0.55
C VAL A 78 9.97 -9.74 -0.19
N SER A 79 10.39 -10.70 -0.99
CA SER A 79 10.15 -12.10 -0.67
C SER A 79 11.23 -12.60 0.28
N ILE A 80 10.83 -13.06 1.45
CA ILE A 80 11.71 -13.57 2.49
C ILE A 80 11.43 -15.05 2.77
N ASN A 81 12.29 -15.66 3.59
CA ASN A 81 12.17 -17.06 4.03
C ASN A 81 11.98 -18.04 2.85
N LYS A 82 12.95 -18.06 1.92
CA LYS A 82 12.90 -18.91 0.70
C LYS A 82 11.58 -18.76 -0.07
N ARG A 83 11.11 -17.51 -0.19
CA ARG A 83 9.89 -17.16 -0.90
C ARG A 83 8.61 -17.75 -0.29
N ARG A 84 8.58 -17.88 1.02
CA ARG A 84 7.39 -18.34 1.74
C ARG A 84 6.61 -17.20 2.38
N ARG A 85 7.24 -16.04 2.56
CA ARG A 85 6.62 -14.86 3.15
C ARG A 85 6.87 -13.64 2.28
N LEU A 86 5.88 -12.76 2.29
CA LEU A 86 5.97 -11.43 1.73
C LEU A 86 6.25 -10.45 2.86
N LEU A 87 7.31 -9.67 2.71
CA LEU A 87 7.55 -8.48 3.50
C LEU A 87 7.14 -7.26 2.66
N PHE A 88 6.24 -6.50 3.18
CA PHE A 88 5.75 -5.25 2.61
C PHE A 88 6.23 -4.09 3.48
N LEU A 89 6.87 -3.11 2.87
CA LEU A 89 7.28 -1.88 3.54
C LEU A 89 6.75 -0.71 2.70
N SER A 90 6.17 0.26 3.37
CA SER A 90 5.65 1.45 2.72
C SER A 90 5.86 2.67 3.60
N SER A 91 6.32 3.76 3.00
CA SER A 91 6.30 5.09 3.63
C SER A 91 5.21 5.92 2.94
N TYR A 92 4.33 6.52 3.71
CA TYR A 92 3.14 7.21 3.22
C TYR A 92 2.79 8.40 4.12
N HIS A 93 1.91 9.24 3.61
CA HIS A 93 1.37 10.38 4.35
C HIS A 93 -0.03 10.06 4.86
N ASN A 94 -0.43 10.72 5.94
CA ASN A 94 -1.74 10.55 6.55
C ASN A 94 -1.86 9.27 7.40
N THR A 95 -3.08 8.92 7.83
CA THR A 95 -3.34 7.73 8.64
C THR A 95 -3.27 6.45 7.82
N THR A 96 -3.00 5.33 8.48
CA THR A 96 -2.99 4.00 7.87
C THR A 96 -4.30 3.67 7.15
N ASP A 97 -5.43 3.99 7.78
CA ASP A 97 -6.76 3.74 7.22
C ASP A 97 -6.99 4.54 5.94
N PHE A 98 -6.60 5.81 5.93
CA PHE A 98 -6.70 6.65 4.74
C PHE A 98 -5.82 6.10 3.61
N TYR A 99 -4.57 5.78 3.92
CA TYR A 99 -3.62 5.20 2.98
C TYR A 99 -4.13 3.90 2.34
N VAL A 100 -4.66 2.96 3.14
CA VAL A 100 -5.19 1.71 2.60
C VAL A 100 -6.46 1.95 1.76
N ARG A 101 -7.29 2.90 2.15
CA ARG A 101 -8.51 3.26 1.38
C ARG A 101 -8.19 3.88 0.02
N GLU A 102 -7.06 4.55 -0.14
CA GLU A 102 -6.61 5.04 -1.46
C GLU A 102 -6.39 3.91 -2.48
N PHE A 103 -6.06 2.70 -2.02
CA PHE A 103 -6.00 1.54 -2.90
C PHE A 103 -7.33 1.16 -3.55
N LEU A 104 -8.44 1.72 -3.09
CA LEU A 104 -9.77 1.53 -3.70
C LEU A 104 -10.01 2.39 -4.93
N THR A 105 -9.17 3.39 -5.16
CA THR A 105 -9.38 4.40 -6.21
C THR A 105 -8.72 4.05 -7.54
N GLY A 106 -9.30 4.49 -8.63
CA GLY A 106 -8.73 4.35 -9.98
C GLY A 106 -8.48 2.92 -10.41
N SER A 107 -7.32 2.69 -11.01
CA SER A 107 -6.81 1.37 -11.44
C SER A 107 -5.99 0.66 -10.35
N THR A 108 -5.66 1.34 -9.28
CA THR A 108 -4.86 0.83 -8.15
C THR A 108 -5.38 -0.48 -7.56
N PRO A 109 -6.72 -0.68 -7.39
CA PRO A 109 -7.26 -1.93 -6.86
C PRO A 109 -6.84 -3.18 -7.65
N VAL A 110 -6.69 -3.08 -8.97
CA VAL A 110 -6.24 -4.21 -9.79
C VAL A 110 -4.80 -4.60 -9.45
N GLY A 111 -3.91 -3.64 -9.38
CA GLY A 111 -2.51 -3.87 -9.03
C GLY A 111 -2.34 -4.40 -7.60
N VAL A 112 -3.06 -3.82 -6.66
CA VAL A 112 -3.08 -4.26 -5.25
C VAL A 112 -3.59 -5.70 -5.13
N ASN A 113 -4.73 -6.02 -5.76
CA ASN A 113 -5.29 -7.37 -5.76
C ASN A 113 -4.35 -8.38 -6.43
N PHE A 114 -3.67 -7.98 -7.51
CA PHE A 114 -2.74 -8.83 -8.23
C PHE A 114 -1.58 -9.32 -7.37
N ILE A 115 -1.11 -8.49 -6.45
CA ILE A 115 -0.03 -8.82 -5.51
C ILE A 115 -0.59 -9.49 -4.25
N PHE A 116 -1.49 -8.80 -3.56
CA PHE A 116 -1.91 -9.20 -2.22
C PHE A 116 -2.82 -10.42 -2.19
N SER A 117 -3.58 -10.71 -3.25
CA SER A 117 -4.38 -11.95 -3.33
C SER A 117 -3.53 -13.24 -3.24
N ASN A 118 -2.21 -13.14 -3.42
CA ASN A 118 -1.29 -14.23 -3.20
C ASN A 118 -0.88 -14.39 -1.72
N GLY A 119 -1.16 -13.42 -0.87
CA GLY A 119 -0.97 -13.49 0.57
C GLY A 119 -2.06 -14.36 1.22
N GLN A 120 -1.67 -15.10 2.26
CA GLN A 120 -2.62 -15.88 3.03
C GLN A 120 -3.50 -14.95 3.87
N GLY A 121 -4.81 -15.22 3.89
CA GLY A 121 -5.80 -14.44 4.61
C GLY A 121 -6.46 -13.35 3.75
N PHE A 122 -5.79 -12.81 2.74
CA PHE A 122 -6.41 -11.81 1.88
C PHE A 122 -7.63 -12.33 1.12
N PRO A 123 -8.68 -11.51 0.95
CA PRO A 123 -9.83 -11.87 0.12
C PRO A 123 -9.42 -12.30 -1.28
N ASN A 124 -10.19 -13.22 -1.86
CA ASN A 124 -10.00 -13.60 -3.24
C ASN A 124 -10.37 -12.45 -4.17
N ALA A 125 -9.63 -12.30 -5.26
CA ALA A 125 -9.83 -11.26 -6.25
C ALA A 125 -10.32 -11.85 -7.59
N PRO A 126 -11.61 -12.20 -7.72
CA PRO A 126 -12.20 -12.67 -8.98
C PRO A 126 -12.30 -11.54 -10.02
N TYR A 127 -12.82 -11.87 -11.19
CA TYR A 127 -13.04 -10.94 -12.29
C TYR A 127 -11.79 -10.15 -12.69
N LEU A 128 -10.72 -10.87 -13.03
CA LEU A 128 -9.45 -10.29 -13.46
C LEU A 128 -8.90 -9.28 -12.44
N TYR A 129 -9.01 -9.63 -11.15
CA TYR A 129 -8.50 -8.80 -10.03
C TYR A 129 -9.22 -7.47 -9.82
N GLN A 130 -10.37 -7.25 -10.45
CA GLN A 130 -11.14 -6.01 -10.27
C GLN A 130 -11.91 -5.97 -8.94
N GLN A 131 -12.26 -7.14 -8.41
CA GLN A 131 -12.85 -7.29 -7.08
C GLN A 131 -11.76 -7.56 -6.04
N GLY A 132 -12.12 -8.03 -4.89
CA GLY A 132 -11.18 -8.25 -3.81
C GLY A 132 -11.21 -7.08 -2.84
N ILE A 133 -10.26 -6.16 -2.88
CA ILE A 133 -10.27 -5.00 -1.97
C ILE A 133 -11.53 -4.15 -2.10
N ARG A 134 -12.12 -4.01 -3.30
CA ARG A 134 -13.38 -3.30 -3.50
C ARG A 134 -14.58 -4.04 -2.91
N ALA A 135 -14.57 -5.36 -2.97
CA ALA A 135 -15.67 -6.20 -2.48
C ALA A 135 -15.61 -6.39 -0.96
N ASP A 136 -14.42 -6.39 -0.38
CA ASP A 136 -14.21 -6.61 1.06
C ASP A 136 -13.02 -5.76 1.56
N PRO A 137 -13.15 -4.43 1.60
CA PRO A 137 -12.09 -3.54 2.06
C PRO A 137 -11.72 -3.77 3.53
N GLU A 138 -12.70 -4.07 4.37
CA GLU A 138 -12.47 -4.34 5.78
C GLU A 138 -11.71 -5.65 5.98
N GLY A 139 -11.99 -6.68 5.18
CA GLY A 139 -11.22 -7.92 5.20
C GLY A 139 -9.75 -7.70 4.79
N TYR A 140 -9.47 -6.78 3.87
CA TYR A 140 -8.09 -6.38 3.54
C TYR A 140 -7.42 -5.67 4.71
N MET A 141 -8.12 -4.73 5.35
CA MET A 141 -7.61 -4.01 6.53
C MET A 141 -7.27 -4.96 7.66
N ASP A 142 -8.15 -5.91 7.96
CA ASP A 142 -7.95 -6.89 9.02
C ASP A 142 -6.70 -7.74 8.77
N VAL A 143 -6.46 -8.16 7.53
CA VAL A 143 -5.27 -8.94 7.17
C VAL A 143 -4.01 -8.09 7.29
N ILE A 144 -4.04 -6.85 6.82
CA ILE A 144 -2.90 -5.93 6.95
C ILE A 144 -2.56 -5.75 8.43
N HIS A 145 -3.53 -5.42 9.27
CA HIS A 145 -3.31 -5.24 10.70
C HIS A 145 -2.85 -6.53 11.42
N THR A 146 -3.30 -7.70 10.93
CA THR A 146 -2.85 -9.00 11.48
C THR A 146 -1.37 -9.25 11.25
N TYR A 147 -0.85 -8.80 10.10
CA TYR A 147 0.55 -9.01 9.72
C TYR A 147 1.42 -7.77 9.90
N GLN A 148 0.85 -6.67 10.34
CA GLN A 148 1.57 -5.44 10.60
C GLN A 148 2.55 -5.63 11.77
N GLY A 149 3.79 -5.24 11.57
CA GLY A 149 4.81 -5.14 12.60
C GLY A 149 4.86 -3.74 13.19
N ILE A 150 5.47 -3.65 14.36
CA ILE A 150 5.83 -2.37 14.99
C ILE A 150 7.25 -2.03 14.55
N THR A 151 7.46 -0.79 14.17
CA THR A 151 8.79 -0.27 13.84
C THR A 151 9.49 0.13 15.14
N ASP A 152 10.59 -0.52 15.46
CA ASP A 152 11.37 -0.20 16.66
C ASP A 152 12.08 1.15 16.53
N PHE A 153 12.53 1.48 15.33
CA PHE A 153 13.18 2.76 15.02
C PHE A 153 12.89 3.17 13.58
N TRP A 154 12.44 4.41 13.42
CA TRP A 154 12.22 5.03 12.13
C TRP A 154 12.81 6.44 12.12
N TYR A 155 13.42 6.80 11.01
CA TYR A 155 14.03 8.11 10.82
C TYR A 155 13.63 8.70 9.47
N ALA A 156 13.15 9.93 9.49
CA ALA A 156 12.97 10.76 8.29
C ALA A 156 13.87 12.00 8.41
N HIS A 157 14.68 12.25 7.40
CA HIS A 157 15.56 13.42 7.38
C HIS A 157 14.76 14.72 7.34
N ASP A 158 13.74 14.74 6.49
CA ASP A 158 12.83 15.88 6.33
C ASP A 158 11.38 15.40 6.59
N PRO A 159 10.93 15.40 7.85
CA PRO A 159 9.62 14.85 8.21
C PRO A 159 8.45 15.63 7.58
N ASP A 160 8.66 16.89 7.17
CA ASP A 160 7.65 17.75 6.57
C ASP A 160 7.58 17.64 5.02
N LEU A 161 8.51 16.90 4.42
CA LEU A 161 8.58 16.70 2.97
C LEU A 161 7.60 15.63 2.49
N THR A 162 6.32 16.00 2.40
CA THR A 162 5.28 15.14 1.83
C THR A 162 5.45 14.98 0.32
N SER A 163 4.84 13.94 -0.27
CA SER A 163 4.81 13.76 -1.73
C SER A 163 4.25 14.98 -2.45
N ASP A 164 3.24 15.63 -1.87
CA ASP A 164 2.65 16.84 -2.43
C ASP A 164 3.63 18.02 -2.38
N VAL A 165 4.34 18.19 -1.27
CA VAL A 165 5.39 19.23 -1.16
C VAL A 165 6.53 18.96 -2.14
N ILE A 166 6.96 17.71 -2.29
CA ILE A 166 7.98 17.32 -3.26
C ILE A 166 7.50 17.62 -4.69
N ASN A 167 6.28 17.26 -5.04
CA ASN A 167 5.71 17.53 -6.36
C ASN A 167 5.53 19.04 -6.61
N LYS A 168 5.07 19.78 -5.61
CA LYS A 168 4.97 21.23 -5.66
C LYS A 168 6.35 21.86 -5.94
N ASN A 169 7.36 21.51 -5.16
CA ASN A 169 8.73 22.01 -5.31
C ASN A 169 9.33 21.63 -6.68
N ARG A 170 9.05 20.41 -7.15
CA ARG A 170 9.44 19.99 -8.50
C ARG A 170 8.80 20.85 -9.58
N ASN A 171 7.51 21.14 -9.47
CA ASN A 171 6.76 21.95 -10.42
C ASN A 171 7.26 23.41 -10.41
N ILE A 172 7.55 23.97 -9.23
CA ILE A 172 8.18 25.27 -9.09
C ILE A 172 9.53 25.28 -9.81
N ARG A 173 10.39 24.30 -9.53
CA ARG A 173 11.71 24.21 -10.18
C ARG A 173 11.61 24.05 -11.70
N LEU A 174 10.71 23.19 -12.19
CA LEU A 174 10.53 23.02 -13.64
C LEU A 174 10.04 24.30 -14.32
N GLY A 175 9.21 25.08 -13.63
CA GLY A 175 8.77 26.37 -14.14
C GLY A 175 9.88 27.42 -14.21
N LEU A 176 10.78 27.44 -13.23
CA LEU A 176 11.93 28.36 -13.21
C LEU A 176 12.91 28.14 -14.38
N PHE A 177 13.09 26.91 -14.81
CA PHE A 177 14.06 26.54 -15.84
C PHE A 177 13.42 26.17 -17.18
N GLY A 178 12.09 26.17 -17.26
CA GLY A 178 11.34 25.82 -18.45
C GLY A 178 10.81 27.04 -19.21
N THR A 179 10.40 26.82 -20.47
CA THR A 179 9.65 27.81 -21.22
C THR A 179 8.16 27.60 -20.97
N MET A 180 7.46 28.64 -20.54
CA MET A 180 6.01 28.62 -20.28
C MET A 180 5.29 29.64 -21.16
N ASN A 181 4.09 29.30 -21.59
CA ASN A 181 3.16 30.26 -22.14
C ASN A 181 2.42 30.99 -20.99
N GLU A 182 1.70 32.05 -21.29
CA GLU A 182 1.04 32.89 -20.30
C GLU A 182 0.08 32.13 -19.38
N SER A 183 -0.75 31.25 -19.93
CA SER A 183 -1.67 30.40 -19.14
C SER A 183 -0.96 29.44 -18.18
N LYS A 184 0.17 28.88 -18.60
CA LYS A 184 0.99 28.03 -17.73
C LYS A 184 1.72 28.83 -16.67
N SER A 185 2.15 30.06 -17.00
CA SER A 185 2.80 30.95 -16.05
C SER A 185 1.86 31.36 -14.92
N GLN A 186 0.60 31.67 -15.23
CA GLN A 186 -0.41 31.97 -14.21
C GLN A 186 -0.63 30.81 -13.26
N LYS A 187 -0.84 29.59 -13.78
CA LYS A 187 -0.96 28.37 -12.94
C LYS A 187 0.27 28.07 -12.12
N TRP A 188 1.44 28.40 -12.64
CA TRP A 188 2.69 28.22 -11.92
C TRP A 188 2.83 29.21 -10.77
N LEU A 189 2.38 30.47 -10.94
CA LEU A 189 2.36 31.47 -9.87
C LEU A 189 1.42 31.10 -8.71
N GLU A 190 0.39 30.30 -8.98
CA GLU A 190 -0.52 29.76 -7.94
C GLU A 190 0.14 28.73 -7.01
N LEU A 191 1.36 28.28 -7.33
CA LEU A 191 2.10 27.35 -6.50
C LEU A 191 2.80 28.01 -5.29
N PHE A 192 2.90 29.32 -5.28
CA PHE A 192 3.51 30.06 -4.17
C PHE A 192 2.47 30.53 -3.17
#